data_c074d4214ef56888e835df67c1fe1c4b
#
_entry.id   c074d4214ef56888e835df67c1fe1c4b
#
_cell.length_a   1.000
_cell.length_b   1.000
_cell.length_c   1.000
_cell.angle_alpha   90.00
_cell.angle_beta   90.00
_cell.angle_gamma   90.00
#
_symmetry.space_group_name_H-M   'P 1'
#
loop_
_entity.id
_entity.type
_entity.pdbx_description
1 polymer ?
#
loop_
_entity_poly.entity_id
_entity_poly.type
_entity_poly.pdbx_seq_one_letter_code
_entity_poly.pdbx_strand_id
1 'polypeptide(L)'
;MWAVVEAATSTRASEADADSVQDYIDVSGDFDGDGRNDLATYRKSSSEWRIWTSGSNFAKPTVMVWGVTGDRPVAADYNGDRITDFAVYRPSTGTWHLSLSGTQTPLAVQWGGPEDVPVPLDHDGDGKADLGLLRNGGYEILLSSSSYLKSVQVQ
;
A
#
# COMPACT_ATOMS: atom_id res chain seq x y z
N MET A 1 -60.87 13.70 -3.88
CA MET A 1 -60.03 13.09 -4.91
C MET A 1 -58.57 13.28 -4.45
N TRP A 2 -57.98 12.30 -3.81
CA TRP A 2 -56.61 12.37 -3.27
C TRP A 2 -55.70 11.62 -4.23
N ALA A 3 -54.74 12.34 -4.78
CA ALA A 3 -53.70 11.73 -5.63
C ALA A 3 -52.72 10.99 -4.74
N VAL A 4 -52.60 9.68 -4.97
CA VAL A 4 -51.52 8.85 -4.42
C VAL A 4 -50.25 9.23 -5.16
N VAL A 5 -49.31 9.83 -4.44
CA VAL A 5 -47.92 10.02 -4.95
C VAL A 5 -47.24 8.68 -4.82
N GLU A 6 -47.01 8.00 -5.93
CA GLU A 6 -46.13 6.84 -5.98
C GLU A 6 -44.73 7.26 -5.50
N ALA A 7 -44.28 6.64 -4.41
CA ALA A 7 -42.92 6.75 -3.94
C ALA A 7 -42.00 6.15 -5.02
N ALA A 8 -41.16 6.99 -5.61
CA ALA A 8 -40.08 6.53 -6.46
C ALA A 8 -39.23 5.52 -5.69
N THR A 9 -39.19 4.31 -6.18
CA THR A 9 -38.33 3.24 -5.66
C THR A 9 -36.89 3.71 -5.86
N SER A 10 -36.26 4.19 -4.77
CA SER A 10 -34.81 4.40 -4.75
C SER A 10 -34.17 3.05 -5.08
N THR A 11 -33.56 2.98 -6.24
CA THR A 11 -32.77 1.82 -6.65
C THR A 11 -31.62 1.72 -5.64
N ARG A 12 -31.73 0.80 -4.71
CA ARG A 12 -30.71 0.45 -3.75
C ARG A 12 -29.46 0.08 -4.57
N ALA A 13 -28.39 0.84 -4.41
CA ALA A 13 -27.10 0.45 -4.94
C ALA A 13 -26.87 -1.00 -4.53
N SER A 14 -26.52 -1.87 -5.48
CA SER A 14 -26.44 -3.30 -5.23
C SER A 14 -25.36 -3.54 -4.14
N GLU A 15 -25.56 -4.56 -3.32
CA GLU A 15 -24.56 -4.96 -2.30
C GLU A 15 -23.18 -5.22 -2.91
N ALA A 16 -23.14 -5.55 -4.22
CA ALA A 16 -21.92 -5.66 -5.01
C ALA A 16 -21.14 -4.32 -5.13
N ASP A 17 -21.82 -3.16 -5.15
CA ASP A 17 -21.15 -1.85 -5.22
C ASP A 17 -20.60 -1.42 -3.86
N ALA A 18 -21.25 -1.82 -2.77
CA ALA A 18 -20.77 -1.58 -1.40
C ALA A 18 -19.54 -2.46 -1.08
N ASP A 19 -19.49 -3.68 -1.59
CA ASP A 19 -18.36 -4.59 -1.45
C ASP A 19 -17.14 -4.10 -2.26
N SER A 20 -17.38 -3.48 -3.41
CA SER A 20 -16.32 -2.95 -4.26
C SER A 20 -15.48 -1.86 -3.59
N VAL A 21 -16.06 -0.99 -2.77
CA VAL A 21 -15.32 0.09 -2.08
C VAL A 21 -14.41 -0.46 -0.99
N GLN A 22 -14.81 -1.50 -0.27
CA GLN A 22 -14.00 -2.14 0.77
C GLN A 22 -12.83 -2.96 0.20
N ASP A 23 -12.86 -3.25 -1.10
CA ASP A 23 -11.79 -3.95 -1.81
C ASP A 23 -10.59 -3.06 -2.10
N TYR A 24 -10.73 -1.73 -2.01
CA TYR A 24 -9.67 -0.78 -2.32
C TYR A 24 -9.02 -0.22 -1.04
N ILE A 25 -7.70 -0.05 -1.10
CA ILE A 25 -6.89 0.62 -0.08
C ILE A 25 -6.24 1.83 -0.76
N ASP A 26 -6.28 2.99 -0.09
CA ASP A 26 -5.50 4.15 -0.49
C ASP A 26 -4.01 3.89 -0.21
N VAL A 27 -3.19 4.10 -1.24
CA VAL A 27 -1.74 3.91 -1.20
C VAL A 27 -1.03 5.12 -1.83
N SER A 28 -1.64 6.29 -1.71
CA SER A 28 -1.14 7.53 -2.32
C SER A 28 0.28 7.88 -1.87
N GLY A 29 1.08 8.40 -2.81
CA GLY A 29 2.49 8.74 -2.62
C GLY A 29 3.04 9.39 -3.89
N ASP A 30 4.30 9.76 -3.92
CA ASP A 30 4.97 10.30 -5.11
C ASP A 30 5.55 9.15 -5.94
N PHE A 31 4.83 8.68 -6.96
CA PHE A 31 5.24 7.55 -7.81
C PHE A 31 5.97 7.97 -9.09
N ASP A 32 5.92 9.26 -9.46
CA ASP A 32 6.61 9.77 -10.66
C ASP A 32 7.83 10.65 -10.34
N GLY A 33 8.08 10.94 -9.07
CA GLY A 33 9.25 11.68 -8.60
C GLY A 33 9.18 13.19 -8.82
N ASP A 34 7.97 13.77 -9.00
CA ASP A 34 7.80 15.20 -9.22
C ASP A 34 7.76 16.01 -7.91
N GLY A 35 7.84 15.35 -6.75
CA GLY A 35 7.80 15.94 -5.43
C GLY A 35 6.40 16.21 -4.91
N ARG A 36 5.36 15.69 -5.57
CA ARG A 36 3.95 15.79 -5.16
C ARG A 36 3.36 14.41 -4.99
N ASN A 37 2.38 14.29 -4.10
CA ASN A 37 1.66 13.04 -3.97
C ASN A 37 0.76 12.79 -5.19
N ASP A 38 0.85 11.58 -5.70
CA ASP A 38 -0.07 10.98 -6.65
C ASP A 38 -1.22 10.30 -5.91
N LEU A 39 -2.37 10.22 -6.55
CA LEU A 39 -3.47 9.39 -6.05
C LEU A 39 -3.24 7.95 -6.47
N ALA A 40 -3.27 7.03 -5.53
CA ALA A 40 -3.11 5.63 -5.85
C ALA A 40 -4.02 4.73 -5.02
N THR A 41 -4.51 3.65 -5.64
CA THR A 41 -5.30 2.63 -4.96
C THR A 41 -4.74 1.25 -5.22
N TYR A 42 -4.82 0.40 -4.21
CA TYR A 42 -4.55 -1.03 -4.30
C TYR A 42 -5.84 -1.82 -4.14
N ARG A 43 -6.14 -2.72 -5.08
CA ARG A 43 -7.29 -3.61 -5.02
C ARG A 43 -6.90 -4.96 -4.43
N LYS A 44 -7.43 -5.29 -3.26
CA LYS A 44 -7.09 -6.50 -2.48
C LYS A 44 -7.39 -7.80 -3.21
N SER A 45 -8.51 -7.86 -3.92
CA SER A 45 -8.97 -9.08 -4.61
C SER A 45 -8.12 -9.46 -5.83
N SER A 46 -7.46 -8.49 -6.48
CA SER A 46 -6.70 -8.70 -7.72
C SER A 46 -5.24 -8.26 -7.63
N SER A 47 -4.81 -7.68 -6.50
CA SER A 47 -3.48 -7.08 -6.33
C SER A 47 -3.15 -6.02 -7.39
N GLU A 48 -4.20 -5.35 -7.88
CA GLU A 48 -4.11 -4.31 -8.90
C GLU A 48 -3.83 -2.96 -8.23
N TRP A 49 -2.82 -2.26 -8.75
CA TRP A 49 -2.47 -0.89 -8.41
C TRP A 49 -2.95 0.04 -9.50
N ARG A 50 -3.59 1.14 -9.14
CA ARG A 50 -3.99 2.22 -10.04
C ARG A 50 -3.40 3.51 -9.54
N ILE A 51 -2.56 4.16 -10.37
CA ILE A 51 -1.83 5.37 -10.02
C ILE A 51 -2.24 6.49 -10.98
N TRP A 52 -2.75 7.58 -10.45
CA TRP A 52 -3.04 8.83 -11.17
C TRP A 52 -1.98 9.86 -10.78
N THR A 53 -1.03 10.12 -11.68
CA THR A 53 0.10 11.01 -11.38
C THR A 53 -0.30 12.48 -11.40
N SER A 54 0.27 13.25 -10.47
CA SER A 54 0.08 14.70 -10.35
C SER A 54 0.63 15.42 -11.57
N GLY A 55 1.77 14.95 -12.11
CA GLY A 55 2.39 15.47 -13.32
C GLY A 55 1.52 15.34 -14.57
N SER A 56 0.61 14.37 -14.65
CA SER A 56 -0.39 14.22 -15.70
C SER A 56 -1.71 14.95 -15.42
N ASN A 57 -1.79 15.70 -14.32
CA ASN A 57 -3.01 16.32 -13.81
C ASN A 57 -4.13 15.29 -13.57
N PHE A 58 -3.75 14.09 -13.11
CA PHE A 58 -4.63 12.96 -12.78
C PHE A 58 -5.51 12.47 -13.94
N ALA A 59 -5.06 12.68 -15.18
CA ALA A 59 -5.90 12.49 -16.37
C ALA A 59 -6.25 11.01 -16.64
N LYS A 60 -5.30 10.10 -16.45
CA LYS A 60 -5.48 8.65 -16.69
C LYS A 60 -4.59 7.84 -15.78
N PRO A 61 -5.11 6.77 -15.13
CA PRO A 61 -4.29 5.93 -14.29
C PRO A 61 -3.35 5.03 -15.08
N THR A 62 -2.15 4.85 -14.56
CA THR A 62 -1.32 3.69 -14.86
C THR A 62 -1.85 2.52 -14.03
N VAL A 63 -1.97 1.35 -14.66
CA VAL A 63 -2.48 0.14 -14.00
C VAL A 63 -1.44 -0.94 -14.07
N MET A 64 -1.14 -1.56 -12.92
CA MET A 64 -0.22 -2.68 -12.84
C MET A 64 -0.68 -3.68 -11.77
N VAL A 65 -0.17 -4.90 -11.83
CA VAL A 65 -0.40 -5.93 -10.81
C VAL A 65 0.92 -6.21 -10.10
N TRP A 66 0.93 -6.06 -8.78
CA TRP A 66 2.07 -6.38 -7.93
C TRP A 66 1.58 -6.97 -6.61
N GLY A 67 2.05 -8.16 -6.28
CA GLY A 67 1.56 -8.94 -5.15
C GLY A 67 0.64 -10.08 -5.57
N VAL A 68 0.00 -10.70 -4.59
CA VAL A 68 -1.02 -11.73 -4.76
C VAL A 68 -2.18 -11.47 -3.79
N THR A 69 -3.31 -12.11 -4.02
CA THR A 69 -4.47 -12.00 -3.13
C THR A 69 -4.09 -12.35 -1.69
N GLY A 70 -4.46 -11.49 -0.74
CA GLY A 70 -4.12 -11.60 0.67
C GLY A 70 -2.89 -10.82 1.11
N ASP A 71 -2.12 -10.29 0.17
CA ASP A 71 -1.04 -9.35 0.47
C ASP A 71 -1.60 -8.01 0.96
N ARG A 72 -0.83 -7.32 1.80
CA ARG A 72 -1.14 -5.97 2.30
C ARG A 72 -0.20 -4.97 1.63
N PRO A 73 -0.69 -3.89 0.99
CA PRO A 73 0.16 -2.88 0.40
C PRO A 73 0.91 -2.10 1.48
N VAL A 74 2.17 -1.84 1.23
CA VAL A 74 3.10 -1.13 2.13
C VAL A 74 4.01 -0.20 1.32
N ALA A 75 3.40 0.60 0.43
CA ALA A 75 4.13 1.55 -0.42
C ALA A 75 4.92 2.56 0.40
N ALA A 76 6.19 2.76 0.06
CA ALA A 76 7.09 3.76 0.65
C ALA A 76 8.35 3.89 -0.21
N ASP A 77 9.20 4.87 0.07
CA ASP A 77 10.53 4.96 -0.53
C ASP A 77 11.51 4.06 0.24
N TYR A 78 11.85 2.89 -0.29
CA TYR A 78 12.77 1.93 0.35
C TYR A 78 14.21 2.05 -0.15
N ASN A 79 14.46 2.79 -1.23
CA ASN A 79 15.79 2.95 -1.80
C ASN A 79 16.40 4.34 -1.59
N GLY A 80 15.60 5.33 -1.15
CA GLY A 80 16.04 6.69 -0.84
C GLY A 80 16.11 7.62 -2.06
N ASP A 81 15.42 7.28 -3.15
CA ASP A 81 15.39 8.11 -4.35
C ASP A 81 14.23 9.13 -4.37
N ARG A 82 13.41 9.14 -3.32
CA ARG A 82 12.22 9.99 -3.11
C ARG A 82 11.05 9.63 -4.02
N ILE A 83 11.10 8.48 -4.66
CA ILE A 83 9.98 7.92 -5.41
C ILE A 83 9.35 6.82 -4.54
N THR A 84 8.04 6.79 -4.48
CA THR A 84 7.32 5.74 -3.76
C THR A 84 7.44 4.41 -4.51
N ASP A 85 7.99 3.41 -3.84
CA ASP A 85 8.15 2.06 -4.36
C ASP A 85 6.88 1.23 -4.19
N PHE A 86 6.64 0.30 -5.11
CA PHE A 86 5.59 -0.70 -4.93
C PHE A 86 6.05 -1.77 -3.97
N ALA A 87 5.31 -1.96 -2.91
CA ALA A 87 5.64 -2.96 -1.91
C ALA A 87 4.40 -3.61 -1.32
N VAL A 88 4.50 -4.90 -1.01
CA VAL A 88 3.46 -5.64 -0.31
C VAL A 88 4.08 -6.48 0.80
N TYR A 89 3.34 -6.60 1.90
CA TYR A 89 3.61 -7.56 2.96
C TYR A 89 2.71 -8.77 2.80
N ARG A 90 3.30 -9.96 2.83
CA ARG A 90 2.58 -11.23 2.74
C ARG A 90 2.43 -11.87 4.12
N PRO A 91 1.27 -11.77 4.77
CA PRO A 91 1.09 -12.31 6.12
C PRO A 91 1.32 -13.82 6.21
N SER A 92 0.91 -14.58 5.19
CA SER A 92 1.03 -16.04 5.19
C SER A 92 2.46 -16.56 5.32
N THR A 93 3.47 -15.76 4.93
CA THR A 93 4.89 -16.10 5.01
C THR A 93 5.71 -15.12 5.85
N GLY A 94 5.12 -13.99 6.29
CA GLY A 94 5.85 -12.93 6.95
C GLY A 94 6.90 -12.27 6.06
N THR A 95 6.61 -12.13 4.75
CA THR A 95 7.59 -11.66 3.77
C THR A 95 7.16 -10.32 3.18
N TRP A 96 8.11 -9.40 3.15
CA TRP A 96 8.01 -8.13 2.42
C TRP A 96 8.53 -8.34 0.99
N HIS A 97 7.75 -7.95 0.00
CA HIS A 97 8.12 -7.98 -1.41
C HIS A 97 8.17 -6.55 -1.92
N LEU A 98 9.36 -6.07 -2.27
CA LEU A 98 9.63 -4.69 -2.66
C LEU A 98 9.98 -4.66 -4.16
N SER A 99 9.35 -3.77 -4.91
CA SER A 99 9.67 -3.45 -6.29
C SER A 99 10.19 -2.01 -6.34
N LEU A 100 11.50 -1.89 -6.21
CA LEU A 100 12.17 -0.59 -6.06
C LEU A 100 12.20 0.16 -7.40
N SER A 101 11.90 1.45 -7.36
CA SER A 101 12.02 2.37 -8.49
C SER A 101 13.44 2.32 -9.06
N GLY A 102 13.59 2.49 -10.37
CA GLY A 102 14.89 2.44 -11.03
C GLY A 102 15.59 1.08 -11.04
N THR A 103 15.03 0.03 -10.45
CA THR A 103 15.60 -1.32 -10.47
C THR A 103 14.70 -2.32 -11.20
N GLN A 104 15.28 -3.38 -11.74
CA GLN A 104 14.52 -4.45 -12.40
C GLN A 104 14.39 -5.71 -11.54
N THR A 105 15.09 -5.77 -10.40
CA THR A 105 15.13 -6.95 -9.55
C THR A 105 14.37 -6.68 -8.27
N PRO A 106 13.25 -7.38 -8.03
CA PRO A 106 12.52 -7.27 -6.76
C PRO A 106 13.37 -7.76 -5.58
N LEU A 107 13.20 -7.14 -4.44
CA LEU A 107 13.78 -7.56 -3.18
C LEU A 107 12.70 -8.26 -2.33
N ALA A 108 13.05 -9.40 -1.73
CA ALA A 108 12.20 -10.09 -0.77
C ALA A 108 12.92 -10.21 0.57
N VAL A 109 12.29 -9.74 1.63
CA VAL A 109 12.83 -9.81 3.00
C VAL A 109 11.82 -10.55 3.88
N GLN A 110 12.24 -11.67 4.45
CA GLN A 110 11.41 -12.39 5.41
C GLN A 110 11.57 -11.75 6.79
N TRP A 111 10.56 -11.00 7.21
CA TRP A 111 10.51 -10.32 8.48
C TRP A 111 9.06 -10.19 8.93
N GLY A 112 8.66 -11.00 9.91
CA GLY A 112 7.32 -10.98 10.45
C GLY A 112 6.58 -12.31 10.43
N GLY A 113 5.28 -12.25 10.68
CA GLY A 113 4.35 -13.38 10.72
C GLY A 113 2.91 -12.96 10.42
N PRO A 114 1.97 -13.91 10.48
CA PRO A 114 0.59 -13.68 10.01
C PRO A 114 -0.20 -12.64 10.82
N GLU A 115 0.09 -12.51 12.11
CA GLU A 115 -0.62 -11.61 13.02
C GLU A 115 -0.01 -10.20 13.08
N ASP A 116 1.16 -10.00 12.48
CA ASP A 116 1.85 -8.72 12.52
C ASP A 116 1.18 -7.69 11.60
N VAL A 117 1.21 -6.44 12.03
CA VAL A 117 0.76 -5.31 11.21
C VAL A 117 1.98 -4.60 10.64
N PRO A 118 2.19 -4.63 9.32
CA PRO A 118 3.32 -3.93 8.71
C PRO A 118 3.12 -2.42 8.79
N VAL A 119 4.20 -1.72 9.14
CA VAL A 119 4.25 -0.26 9.26
C VAL A 119 5.56 0.23 8.67
N PRO A 120 5.61 0.57 7.38
CA PRO A 120 6.82 1.17 6.79
C PRO A 120 7.06 2.55 7.38
N LEU A 121 8.30 2.85 7.75
CA LEU A 121 8.69 4.15 8.30
C LEU A 121 10.21 4.33 8.17
N ASP A 122 10.67 5.57 8.07
CA ASP A 122 12.09 5.90 8.23
C ASP A 122 12.35 6.18 9.74
N HIS A 123 12.83 5.16 10.46
CA HIS A 123 13.04 5.22 11.91
C HIS A 123 14.38 5.87 12.28
N ASP A 124 15.41 5.63 11.51
CA ASP A 124 16.74 6.11 11.81
C ASP A 124 17.17 7.38 11.04
N GLY A 125 16.30 7.88 10.15
CA GLY A 125 16.46 9.15 9.45
C GLY A 125 17.45 9.09 8.29
N ASP A 126 17.67 7.89 7.71
CA ASP A 126 18.58 7.70 6.57
C ASP A 126 17.93 8.05 5.22
N GLY A 127 16.64 8.41 5.20
CA GLY A 127 15.87 8.75 4.02
C GLY A 127 15.26 7.55 3.31
N LYS A 128 15.31 6.37 3.92
CA LYS A 128 14.71 5.14 3.39
C LYS A 128 13.71 4.56 4.39
N ALA A 129 12.69 3.92 3.86
CA ALA A 129 11.74 3.23 4.72
C ALA A 129 12.35 1.95 5.31
N ASP A 130 12.20 1.81 6.61
CA ASP A 130 12.49 0.59 7.36
C ASP A 130 11.28 -0.34 7.37
N LEU A 131 11.52 -1.64 7.63
CA LEU A 131 10.46 -2.62 7.74
C LEU A 131 9.98 -2.72 9.18
N GLY A 132 9.00 -1.90 9.53
CA GLY A 132 8.38 -1.90 10.84
C GLY A 132 7.24 -2.90 10.96
N LEU A 133 7.12 -3.53 12.12
CA LEU A 133 6.02 -4.40 12.49
C LEU A 133 5.44 -3.96 13.84
N LEU A 134 4.14 -3.72 13.88
CA LEU A 134 3.41 -3.58 15.14
C LEU A 134 3.00 -4.97 15.61
N ARG A 135 3.47 -5.37 16.80
CA ARG A 135 3.14 -6.63 17.47
C ARG A 135 3.20 -6.48 18.99
N ASN A 136 2.35 -7.20 19.70
CA ASN A 136 2.35 -7.24 21.18
C ASN A 136 2.32 -5.85 21.84
N GLY A 137 1.72 -4.83 21.18
CA GLY A 137 1.62 -3.47 21.68
C GLY A 137 2.88 -2.61 21.55
N GLY A 138 3.93 -3.09 20.86
CA GLY A 138 5.16 -2.36 20.55
C GLY A 138 5.54 -2.50 19.07
N TYR A 139 6.67 -1.91 18.71
CA TYR A 139 7.19 -1.99 17.35
C TYR A 139 8.49 -2.78 17.32
N GLU A 140 8.66 -3.61 16.31
CA GLU A 140 9.95 -4.17 15.90
C GLU A 140 10.27 -3.64 14.51
N ILE A 141 11.47 -3.07 14.34
CA ILE A 141 11.85 -2.35 13.13
C ILE A 141 13.15 -2.92 12.61
N LEU A 142 13.16 -3.37 11.36
CA LEU A 142 14.34 -3.88 10.68
C LEU A 142 14.91 -2.77 9.79
N LEU A 143 16.12 -2.30 10.14
CA LEU A 143 16.70 -1.06 9.61
C LEU A 143 17.22 -1.23 8.17
N SER A 144 16.85 -0.30 7.30
CA SER A 144 17.35 -0.15 5.92
C SER A 144 18.84 0.17 5.89
N SER A 145 19.33 1.03 6.78
CA SER A 145 20.74 1.42 6.93
C SER A 145 21.67 0.24 7.21
N SER A 146 21.12 -0.84 7.76
CA SER A 146 21.85 -2.09 7.98
C SER A 146 21.66 -3.12 6.86
N SER A 147 21.08 -2.74 5.71
CA SER A 147 20.66 -3.66 4.66
C SER A 147 19.69 -4.73 5.17
N TYR A 148 18.81 -4.34 6.09
CA TYR A 148 17.83 -5.22 6.77
C TYR A 148 18.45 -6.37 7.56
N LEU A 149 19.61 -6.16 8.19
CA LEU A 149 20.29 -7.16 9.03
C LEU A 149 20.21 -6.87 10.53
N LYS A 150 19.80 -5.65 10.91
CA LYS A 150 19.71 -5.22 12.32
C LYS A 150 18.31 -4.74 12.64
N SER A 151 17.72 -5.27 13.69
CA SER A 151 16.44 -4.79 14.22
C SER A 151 16.58 -3.99 15.52
N VAL A 152 15.59 -3.13 15.75
CA VAL A 152 15.39 -2.40 16.99
C VAL A 152 13.98 -2.62 17.49
N GLN A 153 13.79 -2.52 18.83
CA GLN A 153 12.48 -2.61 19.47
C GLN A 153 12.13 -1.29 20.13
N VAL A 154 10.88 -0.87 19.96
CA VAL A 154 10.30 0.33 20.59
C VAL A 154 9.06 -0.11 21.35
N GLN A 155 9.08 0.05 22.67
CA GLN A 155 7.99 -0.30 23.60
C GLN A 155 7.25 0.95 24.06
#